data_e73a5d803a050f3b7c1d0a8e611cabbb
#
_entry.id   e73a5d803a050f3b7c1d0a8e611cabbb
#
_cell.length_a   1.000
_cell.length_b   1.000
_cell.length_c   1.000
_cell.angle_alpha   90.00
_cell.angle_beta   90.00
_cell.angle_gamma   90.00
#
_symmetry.space_group_name_H-M   'P 1'
#
loop_
_entity.id
_entity.type
_entity.pdbx_description
1 polymer ?
#
loop_
_entity_poly.entity_id
_entity_poly.type
_entity_poly.pdbx_seq_one_letter_code
_entity_poly.pdbx_strand_id
1 'polypeptide(L)'
;MNSLIDIRGLTKDYGRTTALREVTFSVPEGSIFGLIGPDGAGKTTLYRILATLLTPDRGTATVAGLDVVREFRQLRTLIGYMPERFSLYPDLTVDENLHFFASLFGVKVRDHFDLIAPIFSQLARFPDRRAGALSGGMKQKLALSCALIHRPRILLLDEPTTGVDAVSRSEFWGMLATLREKGITILVS
;
A
#
# COMPACT_ATOMS: atom_id res chain seq x y z
N MET A 1 3.80 14.26 18.87
CA MET A 1 3.43 13.00 18.21
C MET A 1 4.58 12.61 17.30
N ASN A 2 5.02 11.36 17.34
CA ASN A 2 6.09 10.91 16.44
C ASN A 2 5.56 10.83 15.02
N SER A 3 6.30 11.39 14.06
CA SER A 3 6.01 11.25 12.63
C SER A 3 6.56 9.90 12.14
N LEU A 4 5.76 9.13 11.41
CA LEU A 4 6.21 7.89 10.76
C LEU A 4 6.73 8.16 9.35
N ILE A 5 6.18 9.15 8.64
CA ILE A 5 6.69 9.63 7.36
C ILE A 5 7.07 11.10 7.54
N ASP A 6 8.25 11.47 7.06
CA ASP A 6 8.73 12.86 7.02
C ASP A 6 9.28 13.16 5.63
N ILE A 7 8.72 14.17 4.97
CA ILE A 7 9.07 14.57 3.60
C ILE A 7 9.47 16.04 3.63
N ARG A 8 10.63 16.38 3.03
CA ARG A 8 11.19 17.73 3.04
C ARG A 8 11.70 18.13 1.67
N GLY A 9 11.07 19.13 1.07
CA GLY A 9 11.48 19.72 -0.21
C GLY A 9 11.56 18.71 -1.35
N LEU A 10 10.72 17.65 -1.31
CA LEU A 10 10.80 16.53 -2.25
C LEU A 10 10.43 16.99 -3.65
N THR A 11 11.32 16.77 -4.60
CA THR A 11 11.14 17.16 -6.01
C THR A 11 11.41 15.96 -6.91
N LYS A 12 10.56 15.81 -7.94
CA LYS A 12 10.74 14.80 -8.98
C LYS A 12 10.39 15.36 -10.35
N ASP A 13 11.35 15.29 -11.26
CA ASP A 13 11.22 15.73 -12.63
C ASP A 13 11.21 14.53 -13.59
N TYR A 14 10.39 14.59 -14.63
CA TYR A 14 10.37 13.68 -15.77
C TYR A 14 10.68 14.49 -17.05
N GLY A 15 11.93 14.64 -17.36
CA GLY A 15 12.39 15.48 -18.46
C GLY A 15 12.00 16.95 -18.23
N ARG A 16 11.02 17.45 -18.98
CA ARG A 16 10.52 18.84 -18.86
C ARG A 16 9.35 19.00 -17.90
N THR A 17 8.80 17.91 -17.37
CA THR A 17 7.61 17.93 -16.51
C THR A 17 8.02 17.70 -15.06
N THR A 18 7.74 18.66 -14.18
CA THR A 18 7.91 18.51 -12.75
C THR A 18 6.66 17.84 -12.16
N ALA A 19 6.79 16.59 -11.71
CA ALA A 19 5.71 15.84 -11.09
C ALA A 19 5.54 16.16 -9.59
N LEU A 20 6.65 16.43 -8.89
CA LEU A 20 6.64 16.88 -7.50
C LEU A 20 7.54 18.12 -7.38
N ARG A 21 7.02 19.19 -6.75
CA ARG A 21 7.77 20.43 -6.57
C ARG A 21 7.83 20.79 -5.09
N GLU A 22 9.00 20.59 -4.48
CA GLU A 22 9.32 20.97 -3.10
C GLU A 22 8.27 20.51 -2.06
N VAL A 23 7.72 19.31 -2.25
CA VAL A 23 6.68 18.77 -1.39
C VAL A 23 7.23 18.56 0.01
N THR A 24 6.53 19.10 1.01
CA THR A 24 6.91 19.01 2.44
C THR A 24 5.68 18.73 3.28
N PHE A 25 5.65 17.60 3.97
CA PHE A 25 4.65 17.26 5.00
C PHE A 25 5.12 16.08 5.84
N SER A 26 4.40 15.82 6.93
CA SER A 26 4.65 14.65 7.76
C SER A 26 3.35 13.89 8.06
N VAL A 27 3.47 12.57 8.27
CA VAL A 27 2.34 11.69 8.61
C VAL A 27 2.56 11.13 10.02
N PRO A 28 1.63 11.40 10.96
CA PRO A 28 1.71 10.86 12.31
C PRO A 28 1.59 9.33 12.32
N GLU A 29 2.33 8.68 13.23
CA GLU A 29 2.22 7.23 13.44
C GLU A 29 0.80 6.86 13.93
N GLY A 30 0.27 5.71 13.46
CA GLY A 30 -1.05 5.20 13.81
C GLY A 30 -2.23 6.00 13.25
N SER A 31 -2.00 6.83 12.23
CA SER A 31 -3.05 7.63 11.57
C SER A 31 -3.47 7.06 10.21
N ILE A 32 -4.67 7.45 9.77
CA ILE A 32 -5.05 7.40 8.35
C ILE A 32 -4.87 8.82 7.81
N PHE A 33 -3.98 8.98 6.84
CA PHE A 33 -3.66 10.26 6.22
C PHE A 33 -4.09 10.25 4.75
N GLY A 34 -5.00 11.15 4.39
CA GLY A 34 -5.50 11.30 3.01
C GLY A 34 -4.63 12.24 2.19
N LEU A 35 -4.16 11.80 1.03
CA LEU A 35 -3.49 12.63 0.03
C LEU A 35 -4.47 12.99 -1.07
N ILE A 36 -4.98 14.22 -1.06
CA ILE A 36 -6.02 14.69 -1.97
C ILE A 36 -5.41 15.56 -3.08
N GLY A 37 -5.83 15.33 -4.31
CA GLY A 37 -5.41 16.13 -5.45
C GLY A 37 -5.97 15.59 -6.76
N PRO A 38 -6.03 16.40 -7.84
CA PRO A 38 -6.52 15.97 -9.14
C PRO A 38 -5.62 14.89 -9.77
N ASP A 39 -6.11 14.29 -10.86
CA ASP A 39 -5.29 13.40 -11.67
C ASP A 39 -4.10 14.15 -12.23
N GLY A 40 -2.94 13.49 -12.25
CA GLY A 40 -1.69 14.10 -12.67
C GLY A 40 -1.01 15.01 -11.62
N ALA A 41 -1.57 15.18 -10.41
CA ALA A 41 -0.94 15.98 -9.33
C ALA A 41 0.33 15.36 -8.72
N GLY A 42 0.78 14.22 -9.22
CA GLY A 42 2.00 13.57 -8.73
C GLY A 42 1.79 12.60 -7.57
N LYS A 43 0.54 12.28 -7.18
CA LYS A 43 0.24 11.34 -6.08
C LYS A 43 0.97 10.00 -6.26
N THR A 44 0.77 9.34 -7.39
CA THR A 44 1.44 8.07 -7.72
C THR A 44 2.97 8.18 -7.72
N THR A 45 3.52 9.32 -8.17
CA THR A 45 4.97 9.57 -8.12
C THR A 45 5.47 9.58 -6.67
N LEU A 46 4.74 10.25 -5.79
CA LEU A 46 5.06 10.28 -4.37
C LEU A 46 4.98 8.88 -3.74
N TYR A 47 3.90 8.12 -4.01
CA TYR A 47 3.77 6.73 -3.54
C TYR A 47 4.93 5.85 -3.99
N ARG A 48 5.36 5.96 -5.25
CA ARG A 48 6.49 5.20 -5.78
C ARG A 48 7.82 5.55 -5.10
N ILE A 49 8.03 6.83 -4.74
CA ILE A 49 9.21 7.23 -3.97
C ILE A 49 9.16 6.65 -2.56
N LEU A 50 8.04 6.78 -1.86
CA LEU A 50 7.87 6.23 -0.51
C LEU A 50 7.97 4.70 -0.49
N ALA A 51 7.44 4.02 -1.53
CA ALA A 51 7.57 2.57 -1.72
C ALA A 51 8.95 2.14 -2.21
N THR A 52 9.92 3.05 -2.30
CA THR A 52 11.30 2.79 -2.75
C THR A 52 11.42 2.26 -4.20
N LEU A 53 10.44 2.56 -5.04
CA LEU A 53 10.40 2.16 -6.45
C LEU A 53 10.93 3.26 -7.39
N LEU A 54 11.10 4.47 -6.85
CA LEU A 54 11.55 5.65 -7.60
C LEU A 54 12.42 6.52 -6.69
N THR A 55 13.50 7.06 -7.27
CA THR A 55 14.40 7.97 -6.56
C THR A 55 13.97 9.43 -6.81
N PRO A 56 13.87 10.28 -5.77
CA PRO A 56 13.64 11.70 -5.95
C PRO A 56 14.88 12.37 -6.56
N ASP A 57 14.71 13.53 -7.20
CA ASP A 57 15.82 14.29 -7.77
C ASP A 57 16.39 15.30 -6.74
N ARG A 58 15.54 15.83 -5.84
CA ARG A 58 15.93 16.73 -4.74
C ARG A 58 15.04 16.50 -3.52
N GLY A 59 15.50 16.98 -2.38
CA GLY A 59 14.82 16.83 -1.09
C GLY A 59 15.07 15.46 -0.46
N THR A 60 14.39 15.20 0.63
CA THR A 60 14.52 13.94 1.40
C THR A 60 13.16 13.40 1.79
N ALA A 61 13.08 12.09 1.94
CA ALA A 61 11.94 11.43 2.55
C ALA A 61 12.43 10.30 3.46
N THR A 62 11.84 10.20 4.64
CA THR A 62 12.09 9.11 5.58
C THR A 62 10.78 8.43 5.95
N VAL A 63 10.83 7.12 6.16
CA VAL A 63 9.72 6.30 6.66
C VAL A 63 10.23 5.49 7.85
N ALA A 64 9.56 5.58 8.98
CA ALA A 64 9.99 4.96 10.24
C ALA A 64 11.45 5.33 10.62
N GLY A 65 11.87 6.56 10.29
CA GLY A 65 13.23 7.06 10.52
C GLY A 65 14.28 6.61 9.49
N LEU A 66 13.91 5.77 8.52
CA LEU A 66 14.80 5.24 7.50
C LEU A 66 14.68 6.06 6.20
N ASP A 67 15.81 6.39 5.58
CA ASP A 67 15.88 7.12 4.31
C ASP A 67 15.40 6.23 3.13
N VAL A 68 14.47 6.75 2.31
CA VAL A 68 13.84 5.98 1.22
C VAL A 68 14.82 5.57 0.12
N VAL A 69 15.97 6.25 0.00
CA VAL A 69 16.98 5.98 -1.03
C VAL A 69 18.08 5.07 -0.48
N ARG A 70 18.57 5.37 0.72
CA ARG A 70 19.76 4.69 1.28
C ARG A 70 19.40 3.37 1.96
N GLU A 71 18.24 3.31 2.61
CA GLU A 71 17.82 2.19 3.46
C GLU A 71 16.64 1.41 2.86
N PHE A 72 16.50 1.45 1.53
CA PHE A 72 15.36 0.88 0.80
C PHE A 72 15.12 -0.61 1.08
N ARG A 73 16.18 -1.40 1.33
CA ARG A 73 16.04 -2.84 1.61
C ARG A 73 15.30 -3.09 2.92
N GLN A 74 15.66 -2.35 3.96
CA GLN A 74 15.00 -2.44 5.26
C GLN A 74 13.59 -1.87 5.19
N LEU A 75 13.40 -0.75 4.49
CA LEU A 75 12.09 -0.13 4.32
C LEU A 75 11.07 -1.06 3.65
N ARG A 76 11.47 -1.82 2.65
CA ARG A 76 10.57 -2.75 1.95
C ARG A 76 9.96 -3.80 2.86
N THR A 77 10.58 -4.13 3.99
CA THR A 77 10.01 -5.06 4.97
C THR A 77 8.99 -4.39 5.90
N LEU A 78 8.96 -3.06 5.94
CA LEU A 78 8.07 -2.27 6.78
C LEU A 78 6.87 -1.67 6.02
N ILE A 79 6.88 -1.74 4.69
CA ILE A 79 5.89 -1.09 3.82
C ILE A 79 5.04 -2.13 3.11
N GLY A 80 3.72 -2.03 3.26
CA GLY A 80 2.76 -2.63 2.34
C GLY A 80 2.37 -1.59 1.28
N TYR A 81 2.44 -1.95 0.01
CA TYR A 81 2.08 -1.05 -1.08
C TYR A 81 1.04 -1.67 -1.99
N MET A 82 -0.04 -0.94 -2.18
CA MET A 82 -1.11 -1.28 -3.12
C MET A 82 -1.19 -0.16 -4.17
N PRO A 83 -0.66 -0.39 -5.38
CA PRO A 83 -0.72 0.57 -6.47
C PRO A 83 -2.13 0.67 -7.05
N GLU A 84 -2.44 1.77 -7.77
CA GLU A 84 -3.70 2.01 -8.49
C GLU A 84 -4.11 0.79 -9.35
N ARG A 85 -3.17 0.22 -10.09
CA ARG A 85 -3.38 -1.05 -10.79
C ARG A 85 -2.90 -2.18 -9.91
N PHE A 86 -3.81 -3.01 -9.46
CA PHE A 86 -3.49 -4.13 -8.57
C PHE A 86 -2.35 -4.98 -9.12
N SER A 87 -1.34 -5.19 -8.28
CA SER A 87 -0.17 -6.03 -8.60
C SER A 87 -0.45 -7.54 -8.45
N LEU A 88 -1.71 -7.97 -8.54
CA LEU A 88 -2.09 -9.37 -8.52
C LEU A 88 -1.72 -10.06 -9.83
N TYR A 89 -1.36 -11.34 -9.72
CA TYR A 89 -1.15 -12.20 -10.86
C TYR A 89 -2.51 -12.79 -11.29
N PRO A 90 -3.10 -12.36 -12.42
CA PRO A 90 -4.46 -12.72 -12.80
C PRO A 90 -4.63 -14.21 -13.09
N ASP A 91 -3.57 -14.90 -13.52
CA ASP A 91 -3.56 -16.32 -13.82
C ASP A 91 -3.37 -17.22 -12.60
N LEU A 92 -2.86 -16.68 -11.51
CA LEU A 92 -2.76 -17.36 -10.22
C LEU A 92 -4.10 -17.34 -9.49
N THR A 93 -4.35 -18.37 -8.70
CA THR A 93 -5.52 -18.44 -7.82
C THR A 93 -5.41 -17.46 -6.65
N VAL A 94 -6.47 -17.33 -5.87
CA VAL A 94 -6.49 -16.55 -4.62
C VAL A 94 -5.38 -17.02 -3.68
N ASP A 95 -5.30 -18.34 -3.47
CA ASP A 95 -4.34 -18.95 -2.56
C ASP A 95 -2.90 -18.82 -3.07
N GLU A 96 -2.68 -19.07 -4.35
CA GLU A 96 -1.36 -18.93 -5.00
C GLU A 96 -0.85 -17.50 -4.95
N ASN A 97 -1.71 -16.47 -5.18
CA ASN A 97 -1.31 -15.07 -5.01
C ASN A 97 -0.84 -14.81 -3.57
N LEU A 98 -1.62 -15.22 -2.56
CA LEU A 98 -1.27 -14.98 -1.17
C LEU A 98 0.05 -15.66 -0.79
N HIS A 99 0.25 -16.91 -1.17
CA HIS A 99 1.49 -17.66 -0.93
C HIS A 99 2.69 -17.06 -1.68
N PHE A 100 2.49 -16.60 -2.91
CA PHE A 100 3.53 -15.93 -3.68
C PHE A 100 4.03 -14.68 -2.95
N PHE A 101 3.11 -13.77 -2.54
CA PHE A 101 3.50 -12.57 -1.82
C PHE A 101 4.14 -12.88 -0.46
N ALA A 102 3.64 -13.87 0.27
CA ALA A 102 4.27 -14.32 1.51
C ALA A 102 5.71 -14.79 1.29
N SER A 103 5.95 -15.54 0.21
CA SER A 103 7.29 -16.05 -0.12
C SER A 103 8.31 -14.95 -0.43
N LEU A 104 7.88 -13.82 -1.04
CA LEU A 104 8.76 -12.67 -1.32
C LEU A 104 9.35 -12.06 -0.04
N PHE A 105 8.63 -12.16 1.06
CA PHE A 105 9.07 -11.66 2.37
C PHE A 105 9.61 -12.77 3.28
N GLY A 106 9.71 -14.00 2.79
CA GLY A 106 10.19 -15.13 3.57
C GLY A 106 9.29 -15.52 4.75
N VAL A 107 8.00 -15.19 4.69
CA VAL A 107 7.00 -15.50 5.74
C VAL A 107 6.07 -16.62 5.29
N LYS A 108 5.47 -17.31 6.27
CA LYS A 108 4.42 -18.31 6.00
C LYS A 108 3.06 -17.68 6.23
N VAL A 109 2.12 -17.90 5.32
CA VAL A 109 0.75 -17.36 5.42
C VAL A 109 0.11 -17.63 6.78
N ARG A 110 0.24 -18.87 7.29
CA ARG A 110 -0.34 -19.29 8.58
C ARG A 110 0.14 -18.46 9.78
N ASP A 111 1.39 -17.99 9.74
CA ASP A 111 2.03 -17.31 10.88
C ASP A 111 1.54 -15.85 11.01
N HIS A 112 0.95 -15.29 9.93
CA HIS A 112 0.47 -13.91 9.87
C HIS A 112 -1.00 -13.79 9.47
N PHE A 113 -1.72 -14.90 9.43
CA PHE A 113 -3.10 -14.95 8.95
C PHE A 113 -4.08 -14.14 9.83
N ASP A 114 -3.81 -14.01 11.12
CA ASP A 114 -4.64 -13.27 12.08
C ASP A 114 -4.87 -11.80 11.69
N LEU A 115 -3.88 -11.18 11.05
CA LEU A 115 -4.01 -9.79 10.57
C LEU A 115 -4.95 -9.69 9.37
N ILE A 116 -4.86 -10.63 8.43
CA ILE A 116 -5.61 -10.60 7.17
C ILE A 116 -6.94 -11.36 7.24
N ALA A 117 -7.15 -12.22 8.25
CA ALA A 117 -8.33 -13.08 8.36
C ALA A 117 -9.67 -12.32 8.20
N PRO A 118 -9.89 -11.15 8.82
CA PRO A 118 -11.13 -10.41 8.64
C PRO A 118 -11.37 -9.95 7.20
N ILE A 119 -10.27 -9.60 6.48
CA ILE A 119 -10.31 -9.14 5.08
C ILE A 119 -10.48 -10.33 4.15
N PHE A 120 -9.78 -11.41 4.44
CA PHE A 120 -9.71 -12.62 3.61
C PHE A 120 -10.92 -13.53 3.74
N SER A 121 -11.77 -13.36 4.75
CA SER A 121 -12.89 -14.26 5.08
C SER A 121 -13.83 -14.55 3.90
N GLN A 122 -14.13 -13.56 3.07
CA GLN A 122 -14.95 -13.72 1.87
C GLN A 122 -14.22 -14.46 0.75
N LEU A 123 -12.92 -14.30 0.66
CA LEU A 123 -12.04 -14.94 -0.34
C LEU A 123 -11.77 -16.40 0.00
N ALA A 124 -11.76 -16.74 1.29
CA ALA A 124 -11.51 -18.10 1.77
C ALA A 124 -12.51 -19.15 1.22
N ARG A 125 -13.66 -18.70 0.70
CA ARG A 125 -14.65 -19.57 0.04
C ARG A 125 -14.26 -19.94 -1.41
N PHE A 126 -13.24 -19.27 -1.97
CA PHE A 126 -12.86 -19.40 -3.37
C PHE A 126 -11.33 -19.49 -3.54
N PRO A 127 -10.63 -20.37 -2.79
CA PRO A 127 -9.17 -20.40 -2.77
C PRO A 127 -8.59 -20.70 -4.16
N ASP A 128 -9.26 -21.57 -4.93
CA ASP A 128 -8.81 -22.03 -6.25
C ASP A 128 -9.29 -21.15 -7.42
N ARG A 129 -10.03 -20.05 -7.12
CA ARG A 129 -10.48 -19.14 -8.16
C ARG A 129 -9.32 -18.24 -8.61
N ARG A 130 -9.09 -18.15 -9.94
CA ARG A 130 -8.08 -17.25 -10.49
C ARG A 130 -8.40 -15.80 -10.16
N ALA A 131 -7.36 -15.03 -9.81
CA ALA A 131 -7.51 -13.62 -9.46
C ALA A 131 -8.14 -12.79 -10.59
N GLY A 132 -7.87 -13.14 -11.85
CA GLY A 132 -8.49 -12.52 -13.03
C GLY A 132 -10.01 -12.63 -13.05
N ALA A 133 -10.59 -13.71 -12.49
CA ALA A 133 -12.03 -14.00 -12.46
C ALA A 133 -12.75 -13.45 -11.20
N LEU A 134 -12.06 -12.71 -10.34
CA LEU A 134 -12.65 -12.06 -9.16
C LEU A 134 -13.38 -10.77 -9.54
N SER A 135 -14.41 -10.40 -8.75
CA SER A 135 -15.01 -9.06 -8.83
C SER A 135 -14.01 -7.97 -8.38
N GLY A 136 -14.30 -6.71 -8.71
CA GLY A 136 -13.44 -5.58 -8.31
C GLY A 136 -13.18 -5.54 -6.80
N GLY A 137 -14.23 -5.63 -5.98
CA GLY A 137 -14.10 -5.65 -4.53
C GLY A 137 -13.34 -6.88 -3.99
N MET A 138 -13.48 -8.05 -4.63
CA MET A 138 -12.70 -9.23 -4.27
C MET A 138 -11.22 -9.07 -4.63
N LYS A 139 -10.91 -8.51 -5.81
CA LYS A 139 -9.52 -8.17 -6.20
C LYS A 139 -8.90 -7.21 -5.20
N GLN A 140 -9.63 -6.20 -4.80
CA GLN A 140 -9.21 -5.23 -3.80
C GLN A 140 -8.86 -5.89 -2.45
N LYS A 141 -9.73 -6.77 -1.94
CA LYS A 141 -9.50 -7.52 -0.70
C LYS A 141 -8.28 -8.43 -0.81
N LEU A 142 -8.10 -9.11 -1.94
CA LEU A 142 -6.92 -9.94 -2.17
C LEU A 142 -5.64 -9.10 -2.22
N ALA A 143 -5.64 -7.99 -2.96
CA ALA A 143 -4.49 -7.10 -3.05
C ALA A 143 -4.12 -6.52 -1.67
N LEU A 144 -5.11 -6.11 -0.87
CA LEU A 144 -4.89 -5.65 0.50
C LEU A 144 -4.31 -6.76 1.38
N SER A 145 -4.85 -7.99 1.29
CA SER A 145 -4.32 -9.15 2.04
C SER A 145 -2.86 -9.44 1.67
N CYS A 146 -2.52 -9.41 0.39
CA CYS A 146 -1.15 -9.58 -0.09
C CYS A 146 -0.20 -8.47 0.42
N ALA A 147 -0.67 -7.21 0.43
CA ALA A 147 0.12 -6.08 0.94
C ALA A 147 0.34 -6.13 2.47
N LEU A 148 -0.48 -6.87 3.20
CA LEU A 148 -0.44 -6.98 4.66
C LEU A 148 0.25 -8.25 5.17
N ILE A 149 0.51 -9.24 4.31
CA ILE A 149 0.94 -10.59 4.73
C ILE A 149 2.25 -10.60 5.53
N HIS A 150 3.12 -9.64 5.32
CA HIS A 150 4.40 -9.50 6.03
C HIS A 150 4.35 -8.57 7.25
N ARG A 151 3.14 -8.16 7.68
CA ARG A 151 2.88 -7.26 8.84
C ARG A 151 3.61 -5.91 8.74
N PRO A 152 3.33 -5.11 7.71
CA PRO A 152 3.96 -3.82 7.56
C PRO A 152 3.58 -2.85 8.69
N ARG A 153 4.45 -1.89 8.99
CA ARG A 153 4.15 -0.75 9.89
C ARG A 153 3.35 0.35 9.18
N ILE A 154 3.51 0.43 7.86
CA ILE A 154 2.82 1.40 7.03
C ILE A 154 2.21 0.74 5.81
N LEU A 155 1.01 1.19 5.45
CA LEU A 155 0.28 0.80 4.26
C LEU A 155 0.15 2.01 3.34
N LEU A 156 0.69 1.91 2.14
CA LEU A 156 0.60 2.91 1.08
C LEU A 156 -0.45 2.46 0.06
N LEU A 157 -1.52 3.23 -0.11
CA LEU A 157 -2.66 2.90 -0.96
C LEU A 157 -2.87 3.98 -2.02
N ASP A 158 -2.54 3.67 -3.26
CA ASP A 158 -2.66 4.57 -4.39
C ASP A 158 -3.98 4.30 -5.12
N GLU A 159 -4.97 5.17 -4.91
CA GLU A 159 -6.34 5.08 -5.44
C GLU A 159 -7.02 3.70 -5.24
N PRO A 160 -7.03 3.16 -4.01
CA PRO A 160 -7.40 1.76 -3.78
C PRO A 160 -8.86 1.44 -4.08
N THR A 161 -9.74 2.44 -4.21
CA THR A 161 -11.18 2.23 -4.40
C THR A 161 -11.69 2.67 -5.78
N THR A 162 -10.79 2.99 -6.71
CA THR A 162 -11.14 3.38 -8.07
C THR A 162 -11.79 2.20 -8.81
N GLY A 163 -12.96 2.46 -9.42
CA GLY A 163 -13.75 1.44 -10.14
C GLY A 163 -14.45 0.40 -9.25
N VAL A 164 -14.55 0.65 -7.92
CA VAL A 164 -15.22 -0.23 -6.98
C VAL A 164 -16.60 0.34 -6.61
N ASP A 165 -17.60 -0.53 -6.49
CA ASP A 165 -18.97 -0.15 -6.11
C ASP A 165 -19.04 0.45 -4.68
N ALA A 166 -20.13 1.18 -4.39
CA ALA A 166 -20.27 1.93 -3.14
C ALA A 166 -20.26 1.04 -1.88
N VAL A 167 -20.80 -0.18 -1.96
CA VAL A 167 -20.85 -1.11 -0.82
C VAL A 167 -19.44 -1.62 -0.52
N SER A 168 -18.75 -2.14 -1.54
CA SER A 168 -17.37 -2.62 -1.41
C SER A 168 -16.42 -1.50 -0.94
N ARG A 169 -16.63 -0.26 -1.39
CA ARG A 169 -15.88 0.90 -0.93
C ARG A 169 -16.10 1.16 0.56
N SER A 170 -17.35 1.15 1.04
CA SER A 170 -17.66 1.34 2.46
C SER A 170 -17.01 0.26 3.33
N GLU A 171 -17.11 -1.02 2.91
CA GLU A 171 -16.44 -2.13 3.58
C GLU A 171 -14.92 -1.94 3.66
N PHE A 172 -14.30 -1.47 2.56
CA PHE A 172 -12.86 -1.23 2.49
C PHE A 172 -12.41 -0.18 3.52
N TRP A 173 -13.15 0.92 3.64
CA TRP A 173 -12.84 1.94 4.65
C TRP A 173 -12.99 1.42 6.08
N GLY A 174 -13.98 0.55 6.34
CA GLY A 174 -14.12 -0.15 7.62
C GLY A 174 -12.90 -1.03 7.95
N MET A 175 -12.37 -1.74 6.93
CA MET A 175 -11.13 -2.52 7.08
C MET A 175 -9.93 -1.64 7.42
N LEU A 176 -9.77 -0.49 6.74
CA LEU A 176 -8.68 0.46 7.04
C LEU A 176 -8.76 1.01 8.46
N ALA A 177 -9.97 1.32 8.94
CA ALA A 177 -10.16 1.76 10.33
C ALA A 177 -9.69 0.69 11.33
N THR A 178 -10.06 -0.57 11.10
CA THR A 178 -9.61 -1.70 11.94
C THR A 178 -8.09 -1.89 11.90
N LEU A 179 -7.45 -1.72 10.73
CA LEU A 179 -6.00 -1.82 10.59
C LEU A 179 -5.29 -0.70 11.36
N ARG A 180 -5.83 0.53 11.32
CA ARG A 180 -5.32 1.64 12.12
C ARG A 180 -5.41 1.34 13.62
N GLU A 181 -6.51 0.77 14.11
CA GLU A 181 -6.66 0.37 15.51
C GLU A 181 -5.63 -0.68 15.94
N LYS A 182 -5.14 -1.49 14.99
CA LYS A 182 -4.02 -2.42 15.20
C LYS A 182 -2.63 -1.75 15.10
N GLY A 183 -2.57 -0.41 14.99
CA GLY A 183 -1.34 0.37 14.98
C GLY A 183 -0.69 0.56 13.60
N ILE A 184 -1.35 0.14 12.51
CA ILE A 184 -0.82 0.36 11.16
C ILE A 184 -1.09 1.81 10.75
N THR A 185 -0.05 2.49 10.28
CA THR A 185 -0.19 3.83 9.68
C THR A 185 -0.59 3.68 8.21
N ILE A 186 -1.55 4.48 7.75
CA ILE A 186 -2.09 4.36 6.40
C ILE A 186 -2.00 5.71 5.68
N LEU A 187 -1.35 5.71 4.52
CA LEU A 187 -1.37 6.82 3.57
C LEU A 187 -2.23 6.39 2.38
N VAL A 188 -3.29 7.15 2.08
CA VAL A 188 -4.27 6.80 1.03
C VAL A 188 -4.58 8.01 0.14
N SER A 189 -4.70 7.81 -1.18
CA SER A 189 -5.15 8.83 -2.15
C SER A 189 -6.56 8.58 -2.66
#